data_b9d040f323b1c8b7307db0ee045d5e50
#
_entry.id   b9d040f323b1c8b7307db0ee045d5e50
#
_cell.length_a   1.000
_cell.length_b   1.000
_cell.length_c   1.000
_cell.angle_alpha   90.00
_cell.angle_beta   90.00
_cell.angle_gamma   90.00
#
_symmetry.space_group_name_H-M   'P 1'
#
loop_
_entity.id
_entity.type
_entity.pdbx_description
1 polymer ?
#
loop_
_entity_poly.entity_id
_entity_poly.type
_entity_poly.pdbx_seq_one_letter_code
_entity_poly.pdbx_strand_id
1 'polypeptide(L)'
;MINKNDENYVYYLVAKNLKKQRKVKGLTQHKFAELCNYSDGFIMNIESEKYYQTFSLGTLWKFAEVLNIDIREFFKPIDEEDN
;
A
#
# COMPACT_ATOMS: atom_id res chain seq x y z
N MET A 1 11.34 1.10 13.03
CA MET A 1 10.53 0.03 12.43
C MET A 1 9.39 -0.33 13.37
N ILE A 2 8.21 -0.55 12.83
CA ILE A 2 7.04 -0.82 13.64
C ILE A 2 7.02 -2.29 14.10
N ASN A 3 6.62 -2.49 15.36
CA ASN A 3 6.51 -3.82 15.94
C ASN A 3 5.27 -4.53 15.42
N LYS A 4 5.39 -5.81 15.10
CA LYS A 4 4.25 -6.62 14.60
C LYS A 4 3.07 -6.68 15.58
N ASN A 5 3.31 -6.41 16.85
CA ASN A 5 2.26 -6.39 17.87
C ASN A 5 1.51 -5.05 17.94
N ASP A 6 1.98 -4.05 17.20
CA ASP A 6 1.31 -2.75 17.13
C ASP A 6 0.06 -2.88 16.28
N GLU A 7 -1.04 -2.29 16.72
CA GLU A 7 -2.31 -2.35 15.98
C GLU A 7 -2.21 -1.70 14.60
N ASN A 8 -1.25 -0.79 14.41
CA ASN A 8 -1.04 -0.12 13.12
C ASN A 8 -0.15 -0.91 12.18
N TYR A 9 0.37 -2.06 12.62
CA TYR A 9 1.27 -2.85 11.79
C TYR A 9 0.61 -3.27 10.47
N VAL A 10 -0.70 -3.53 10.49
CA VAL A 10 -1.40 -3.94 9.28
C VAL A 10 -1.32 -2.87 8.19
N TYR A 11 -1.36 -1.59 8.58
CA TYR A 11 -1.25 -0.50 7.61
C TYR A 11 0.16 -0.42 7.02
N TYR A 12 1.16 -0.65 7.84
CA TYR A 12 2.55 -0.72 7.40
C TYR A 12 2.76 -1.88 6.42
N LEU A 13 2.26 -3.06 6.79
CA LEU A 13 2.36 -4.26 5.94
C LEU A 13 1.72 -4.03 4.57
N VAL A 14 0.50 -3.50 4.58
CA VAL A 14 -0.22 -3.22 3.33
C VAL A 14 0.52 -2.17 2.50
N ALA A 15 1.03 -1.12 3.14
CA ALA A 15 1.76 -0.05 2.45
C ALA A 15 3.00 -0.58 1.73
N LYS A 16 3.75 -1.46 2.39
CA LYS A 16 4.94 -2.08 1.77
C LYS A 16 4.55 -2.93 0.57
N ASN A 17 3.52 -3.75 0.71
CA ASN A 17 3.04 -4.59 -0.38
C ASN A 17 2.43 -3.77 -1.51
N LEU A 18 1.72 -2.70 -1.19
CA LEU A 18 1.15 -1.79 -2.18
C LEU A 18 2.26 -1.20 -3.05
N LYS A 19 3.30 -0.66 -2.42
CA LYS A 19 4.42 -0.06 -3.14
C LYS A 19 5.08 -1.08 -4.07
N LYS A 20 5.29 -2.29 -3.57
CA LYS A 20 5.88 -3.38 -4.34
C LYS A 20 5.01 -3.70 -5.57
N GLN A 21 3.71 -3.90 -5.38
CA GLN A 21 2.81 -4.26 -6.48
C GLN A 21 2.67 -3.12 -7.48
N ARG A 22 2.63 -1.89 -7.00
CA ARG A 22 2.57 -0.72 -7.87
C ARG A 22 3.80 -0.67 -8.80
N LYS A 23 4.98 -0.90 -8.22
CA LYS A 23 6.23 -0.89 -9.00
C LYS A 23 6.30 -2.04 -9.99
N VAL A 24 5.83 -3.22 -9.59
CA VAL A 24 5.76 -4.38 -10.50
C VAL A 24 4.92 -4.05 -11.72
N LYS A 25 3.84 -3.29 -11.55
CA LYS A 25 2.98 -2.88 -12.67
C LYS A 25 3.53 -1.67 -13.44
N GLY A 26 4.69 -1.14 -13.04
CA GLY A 26 5.30 -0.02 -13.72
C GLY A 26 4.60 1.32 -13.51
N LEU A 27 3.86 1.46 -12.43
CA LEU A 27 3.07 2.67 -12.16
C LEU A 27 3.80 3.61 -11.20
N THR A 28 3.79 4.90 -11.52
CA THR A 28 4.21 5.94 -10.57
C THR A 28 3.12 6.14 -9.54
N GLN A 29 3.46 6.79 -8.42
CA GLN A 29 2.45 7.14 -7.40
C GLN A 29 1.35 8.02 -8.01
N HIS A 30 1.74 8.99 -8.83
CA HIS A 30 0.79 9.89 -9.50
C HIS A 30 -0.17 9.10 -10.40
N LYS A 31 0.35 8.24 -11.25
CA LYS A 31 -0.48 7.47 -12.18
C LYS A 31 -1.41 6.53 -11.44
N PHE A 32 -0.90 5.88 -10.40
CA PHE A 32 -1.72 5.00 -9.58
C PHE A 32 -2.86 5.77 -8.89
N ALA A 33 -2.54 6.93 -8.30
CA ALA A 33 -3.55 7.77 -7.68
C ALA A 33 -4.63 8.17 -8.68
N GLU A 34 -4.22 8.56 -9.89
CA GLU A 34 -5.15 8.93 -10.96
C GLU A 34 -6.08 7.78 -11.29
N LEU A 35 -5.54 6.57 -11.47
CA LEU A 35 -6.34 5.39 -11.81
C LEU A 35 -7.31 5.01 -10.69
N CYS A 36 -6.94 5.26 -9.43
CA CYS A 36 -7.79 4.98 -8.28
C CYS A 36 -8.78 6.11 -7.98
N ASN A 37 -8.62 7.24 -8.64
CA ASN A 37 -9.40 8.44 -8.37
C ASN A 37 -9.18 8.97 -6.95
N TYR A 38 -7.93 8.91 -6.49
CA TYR A 38 -7.49 9.48 -5.22
C TYR A 38 -6.46 10.57 -5.48
N SER A 39 -6.20 11.39 -4.47
CA SER A 39 -5.15 12.42 -4.56
C SER A 39 -3.77 11.79 -4.50
N ASP A 40 -2.79 12.45 -5.12
CA ASP A 40 -1.39 12.04 -5.04
C ASP A 40 -0.94 11.97 -3.58
N GLY A 41 -1.33 12.98 -2.78
CA GLY A 41 -0.96 13.05 -1.38
C GLY A 41 -1.42 11.84 -0.58
N PHE A 42 -2.61 11.34 -0.88
CA PHE A 42 -3.14 10.17 -0.19
C PHE A 42 -2.25 8.94 -0.44
N ILE A 43 -1.89 8.71 -1.70
CA ILE A 43 -1.02 7.57 -2.05
C ILE A 43 0.39 7.76 -1.46
N MET A 44 0.92 8.99 -1.56
CA MET A 44 2.24 9.29 -0.99
C MET A 44 2.26 9.05 0.51
N ASN A 45 1.20 9.46 1.21
CA ASN A 45 1.10 9.27 2.66
C ASN A 45 1.02 7.80 3.04
N ILE A 46 0.25 7.01 2.29
CA ILE A 46 0.16 5.56 2.54
C ILE A 46 1.53 4.91 2.43
N GLU A 47 2.30 5.26 1.40
CA GLU A 47 3.61 4.66 1.16
C GLU A 47 4.73 5.26 1.98
N SER A 48 4.46 6.34 2.73
CA SER A 48 5.46 6.99 3.56
C SER A 48 5.84 6.11 4.77
N GLU A 49 7.13 6.06 5.08
CA GLU A 49 7.60 5.35 6.27
C GLU A 49 7.60 6.23 7.51
N LYS A 50 7.25 7.52 7.37
CA LYS A 50 7.30 8.47 8.48
C LYS A 50 6.06 8.43 9.36
N TYR A 51 4.92 8.05 8.79
CA TYR A 51 3.67 7.92 9.54
C TYR A 51 2.76 6.94 8.83
N TYR A 52 1.77 6.46 9.56
CA TYR A 52 0.91 5.40 9.06
C TYR A 52 -0.45 5.96 8.70
N GLN A 53 -0.65 6.21 7.42
CA GLN A 53 -1.93 6.63 6.88
C GLN A 53 -2.89 5.45 6.96
N THR A 54 -4.01 5.64 7.63
CA THR A 54 -5.06 4.62 7.65
C THR A 54 -5.92 4.74 6.39
N PHE A 55 -6.64 3.68 6.07
CA PHE A 55 -7.52 3.65 4.93
C PHE A 55 -8.61 2.61 5.16
N SER A 56 -9.71 2.75 4.44
CA SER A 56 -10.82 1.82 4.59
C SER A 56 -10.56 0.52 3.84
N LEU A 57 -11.31 -0.50 4.21
CA LEU A 57 -11.27 -1.78 3.50
C LEU A 57 -11.70 -1.59 2.03
N GLY A 58 -12.67 -0.70 1.80
CA GLY A 58 -13.10 -0.38 0.43
C GLY A 58 -12.00 0.24 -0.40
N THR A 59 -11.18 1.10 0.20
CA THR A 59 -10.02 1.68 -0.47
C THR A 59 -9.04 0.58 -0.87
N LEU A 60 -8.80 -0.36 0.05
CA LEU A 60 -7.89 -1.47 -0.22
C LEU A 60 -8.40 -2.34 -1.38
N TRP A 61 -9.70 -2.58 -1.42
CA TRP A 61 -10.32 -3.33 -2.51
C TRP A 61 -10.12 -2.62 -3.85
N LYS A 62 -10.29 -1.28 -3.85
CA LYS A 62 -10.06 -0.45 -5.03
C LYS A 62 -8.64 -0.58 -5.55
N PHE A 63 -7.67 -0.56 -4.63
CA PHE A 63 -6.27 -0.73 -4.99
C PHE A 63 -6.03 -2.08 -5.68
N ALA A 64 -6.61 -3.14 -5.12
CA ALA A 64 -6.46 -4.47 -5.69
C ALA A 64 -7.06 -4.54 -7.10
N GLU A 65 -8.22 -3.92 -7.30
CA GLU A 65 -8.87 -3.88 -8.61
C GLU A 65 -8.01 -3.16 -9.64
N VAL A 66 -7.50 -1.98 -9.28
CA VAL A 66 -6.68 -1.18 -10.20
C VAL A 66 -5.40 -1.90 -10.56
N LEU A 67 -4.78 -2.57 -9.58
CA LEU A 67 -3.55 -3.33 -9.82
C LEU A 67 -3.80 -4.71 -10.45
N ASN A 68 -5.06 -5.11 -10.53
CA ASN A 68 -5.46 -6.43 -11.06
C ASN A 68 -4.76 -7.57 -10.32
N ILE A 69 -4.80 -7.50 -8.99
CA ILE A 69 -4.22 -8.52 -8.12
C ILE A 69 -5.25 -8.99 -7.10
N ASP A 70 -5.00 -10.16 -6.52
CA ASP A 70 -5.79 -10.66 -5.41
C ASP A 70 -5.49 -9.79 -4.19
N ILE A 71 -6.52 -9.37 -3.47
CA ILE A 71 -6.36 -8.52 -2.29
C ILE A 71 -5.44 -9.16 -1.24
N ARG A 72 -5.35 -10.48 -1.22
CA ARG A 72 -4.48 -11.20 -0.28
C ARG A 72 -3.00 -10.86 -0.49
N GLU A 73 -2.62 -10.38 -1.68
CA GLU A 73 -1.25 -9.98 -1.95
C GLU A 73 -0.79 -8.86 -1.02
N PHE A 74 -1.72 -8.02 -0.55
CA PHE A 74 -1.37 -6.93 0.36
C PHE A 74 -1.04 -7.41 1.77
N PHE A 75 -1.41 -8.62 2.12
CA PHE A 75 -1.23 -9.16 3.47
C PHE A 75 -0.10 -10.17 3.56
N LYS A 76 0.65 -10.35 2.49
CA LYS A 76 1.79 -11.27 2.52
C LYS A 76 2.88 -10.76 3.44
N PRO A 77 3.53 -11.64 4.19
CA PRO A 77 4.66 -11.24 5.02
C PRO A 77 5.73 -10.54 4.18
N ILE A 78 6.31 -9.51 4.74
CA ILE A 78 7.39 -8.78 4.07
C ILE A 78 8.72 -9.23 4.66
N ASP A 79 9.74 -9.26 3.79
CA ASP A 79 11.12 -9.49 4.24
C ASP A 79 11.76 -8.12 4.40
N GLU A 80 11.97 -7.73 5.64
CA GLU A 80 12.47 -6.40 5.94
C GLU A 80 13.94 -6.21 5.52
N GLU A 81 14.64 -7.30 5.24
CA GLU A 81 15.99 -7.22 4.70
C GLU A 81 16.00 -6.82 3.23
N ASP A 82 14.87 -6.92 2.55
CA ASP A 82 14.74 -6.57 1.14
C ASP A 82 14.48 -5.07 0.91
N ASN A 83 14.48 -4.29 1.95
CA ASN A 83 14.16 -2.85 1.86
C ASN A 83 15.31 -2.02 1.31
#